data_2a4242ec82a52148091ad35778cb2d97
#
_entry.id   2a4242ec82a52148091ad35778cb2d97
#
_cell.length_a   1.000
_cell.length_b   1.000
_cell.length_c   1.000
_cell.angle_alpha   90.00
_cell.angle_beta   90.00
_cell.angle_gamma   90.00
#
_symmetry.space_group_name_H-M   'P 1'
#
loop_
_entity.id
_entity.type
_entity.pdbx_description
1 polymer ?
#
loop_
_entity_poly.entity_id
_entity_poly.type
_entity_poly.pdbx_seq_one_letter_code
_entity_poly.pdbx_strand_id
1 'polypeptide(L)'
;MTRVLCSLFVVAGVAASVAAQAPAPPGQAAPVADATVVANPTYVSIPLEIMVNKPAAEVWKRIGKYCDIGEWFQIPCTITQGKDGEFGAVRSVANEILVGKTELSYTYTQPVRAGRPYILYHGTLEARPVSATTSKLVYTLIYDNSTLGDDAAKEKDRQTRTATFTRALQNMKTIAEGGTLPPPPPRGGGAGAPAGAPPASGRN
;
A
#
# COMPACT_ATOMS: atom_id res chain seq x y z
N MET A 1 11.41 74.79 30.56
CA MET A 1 10.45 73.91 31.26
C MET A 1 10.40 72.59 30.54
N THR A 2 11.24 71.59 30.88
CA THR A 2 11.45 70.37 30.21
C THR A 2 10.88 69.24 31.08
N ARG A 3 9.81 68.57 30.63
CA ARG A 3 9.22 67.44 31.34
C ARG A 3 9.83 66.13 30.79
N VAL A 4 10.51 65.40 31.64
CA VAL A 4 11.03 64.08 31.41
C VAL A 4 9.93 63.09 31.76
N LEU A 5 9.47 62.29 30.77
CA LEU A 5 8.60 61.14 30.99
C LEU A 5 9.47 59.92 31.23
N CYS A 6 9.39 59.29 32.41
CA CYS A 6 9.92 58.00 32.72
C CYS A 6 8.90 56.92 32.24
N SER A 7 9.28 56.10 31.26
CA SER A 7 8.51 54.93 30.86
C SER A 7 8.93 53.73 31.71
N LEU A 8 8.01 53.21 32.52
CA LEU A 8 8.18 51.92 33.22
C LEU A 8 7.92 50.79 32.22
N PHE A 9 8.93 49.95 31.98
CA PHE A 9 8.76 48.65 31.31
C PHE A 9 8.38 47.62 32.38
N VAL A 10 7.14 47.11 32.29
CA VAL A 10 6.70 45.93 33.03
C VAL A 10 7.09 44.67 32.24
N VAL A 11 8.07 43.91 32.71
CA VAL A 11 8.43 42.62 32.18
C VAL A 11 7.48 41.60 32.81
N ALA A 12 6.50 41.12 32.02
CA ALA A 12 5.65 39.99 32.40
C ALA A 12 6.43 38.67 32.20
N GLY A 13 6.88 38.08 33.29
CA GLY A 13 7.48 36.76 33.30
C GLY A 13 6.40 35.68 33.04
N VAL A 14 6.49 34.98 31.92
CA VAL A 14 5.67 33.80 31.65
C VAL A 14 6.27 32.62 32.41
N ALA A 15 5.66 32.25 33.51
CA ALA A 15 5.99 31.01 34.23
C ALA A 15 5.42 29.81 33.43
N ALA A 16 6.29 29.08 32.78
CA ALA A 16 5.93 27.78 32.15
C ALA A 16 5.65 26.76 33.25
N SER A 17 4.38 26.47 33.49
CA SER A 17 3.97 25.38 34.38
C SER A 17 4.31 24.07 33.74
N VAL A 18 5.35 23.36 34.17
CA VAL A 18 5.59 21.97 33.86
C VAL A 18 4.53 21.17 34.61
N ALA A 19 3.48 20.76 33.91
CA ALA A 19 2.52 19.81 34.45
C ALA A 19 3.24 18.46 34.66
N ALA A 20 3.57 18.14 35.89
CA ALA A 20 4.01 16.80 36.26
C ALA A 20 2.86 15.82 35.99
N GLN A 21 3.02 14.91 35.04
CA GLN A 21 2.09 13.82 34.82
C GLN A 21 2.02 12.95 36.07
N ALA A 22 0.83 12.80 36.63
CA ALA A 22 0.60 11.90 37.74
C ALA A 22 1.00 10.47 37.36
N PRO A 23 1.62 9.69 38.27
CA PRO A 23 1.92 8.29 37.99
C PRO A 23 0.63 7.53 37.70
N ALA A 24 0.66 6.71 36.65
CA ALA A 24 -0.47 5.85 36.27
C ALA A 24 -0.87 4.94 37.42
N PRO A 25 -2.17 4.68 37.63
CA PRO A 25 -2.64 3.77 38.70
C PRO A 25 -2.06 2.36 38.47
N PRO A 26 -1.72 1.64 39.57
CA PRO A 26 -1.17 0.30 39.48
C PRO A 26 -2.20 -0.65 38.87
N GLY A 27 -1.86 -1.24 37.71
CA GLY A 27 -2.72 -2.21 36.99
C GLY A 27 -3.11 -1.82 35.56
N GLN A 28 -2.82 -0.62 35.08
CA GLN A 28 -2.92 -0.32 33.65
C GLN A 28 -1.63 -0.78 32.94
N ALA A 29 -1.79 -1.78 32.05
CA ALA A 29 -0.74 -2.16 31.12
C ALA A 29 -0.34 -0.91 30.32
N ALA A 30 0.95 -0.67 30.14
CA ALA A 30 1.44 0.39 29.29
C ALA A 30 0.76 0.28 27.90
N PRO A 31 0.35 1.39 27.25
CA PRO A 31 -0.21 1.34 25.92
C PRO A 31 0.74 0.54 25.02
N VAL A 32 0.21 -0.49 24.36
CA VAL A 32 0.98 -1.25 23.36
C VAL A 32 1.35 -0.24 22.28
N ALA A 33 2.66 -0.10 21.99
CA ALA A 33 3.12 0.78 20.95
C ALA A 33 2.42 0.37 19.63
N ASP A 34 1.81 1.36 18.94
CA ASP A 34 1.18 1.11 17.66
C ASP A 34 2.25 0.66 16.65
N ALA A 35 2.18 -0.61 16.25
CA ALA A 35 3.14 -1.20 15.28
C ALA A 35 3.09 -0.54 13.90
N THR A 36 2.11 0.33 13.65
CA THR A 36 2.01 1.10 12.41
C THR A 36 2.76 2.43 12.47
N VAL A 37 3.16 2.88 13.66
CA VAL A 37 3.90 4.13 13.85
C VAL A 37 5.40 3.87 13.65
N VAL A 38 5.98 4.54 12.66
CA VAL A 38 7.41 4.48 12.35
C VAL A 38 8.04 5.81 12.70
N ALA A 39 9.06 5.80 13.56
CA ALA A 39 9.70 7.03 14.05
C ALA A 39 10.39 7.83 12.92
N ASN A 40 11.03 7.13 11.99
CA ASN A 40 11.77 7.74 10.87
C ASN A 40 11.45 6.98 9.58
N PRO A 41 10.25 7.17 8.99
CA PRO A 41 9.85 6.44 7.79
C PRO A 41 10.66 6.90 6.57
N THR A 42 10.92 5.96 5.67
CA THR A 42 11.48 6.24 4.34
C THR A 42 10.47 5.77 3.29
N TYR A 43 9.62 6.68 2.83
CA TYR A 43 8.57 6.36 1.87
C TYR A 43 9.12 6.23 0.46
N VAL A 44 8.70 5.16 -0.20
CA VAL A 44 8.95 4.90 -1.62
C VAL A 44 7.63 4.96 -2.37
N SER A 45 7.63 5.66 -3.51
CA SER A 45 6.53 5.64 -4.47
C SER A 45 7.04 5.06 -5.80
N ILE A 46 6.33 4.05 -6.33
CA ILE A 46 6.64 3.42 -7.61
C ILE A 46 5.41 3.56 -8.51
N PRO A 47 5.31 4.63 -9.30
CA PRO A 47 4.28 4.79 -10.32
C PRO A 47 4.66 4.00 -11.57
N LEU A 48 3.72 3.21 -12.08
CA LEU A 48 3.86 2.41 -13.30
C LEU A 48 2.63 2.63 -14.17
N GLU A 49 2.79 2.61 -15.48
CA GLU A 49 1.67 2.80 -16.40
C GLU A 49 1.85 2.05 -17.72
N ILE A 50 0.73 1.71 -18.36
CA ILE A 50 0.70 1.11 -19.70
C ILE A 50 -0.55 1.55 -20.47
N MET A 51 -0.38 1.82 -21.76
CA MET A 51 -1.50 2.12 -22.67
C MET A 51 -2.25 0.84 -23.05
N VAL A 52 -3.59 0.93 -23.09
CA VAL A 52 -4.51 -0.15 -23.49
C VAL A 52 -5.41 0.34 -24.59
N ASN A 53 -5.57 -0.43 -25.67
CA ASN A 53 -6.38 -0.08 -26.84
C ASN A 53 -7.85 -0.46 -26.62
N LYS A 54 -8.42 -0.03 -25.51
CA LYS A 54 -9.82 -0.20 -25.09
C LYS A 54 -10.26 0.98 -24.23
N PRO A 55 -11.58 1.32 -24.23
CA PRO A 55 -12.13 2.28 -23.30
C PRO A 55 -11.89 1.88 -21.83
N ALA A 56 -11.65 2.86 -20.95
CA ALA A 56 -11.32 2.58 -19.54
C ALA A 56 -12.40 1.75 -18.82
N ALA A 57 -13.68 2.00 -19.10
CA ALA A 57 -14.78 1.25 -18.49
C ALA A 57 -14.76 -0.24 -18.92
N GLU A 58 -14.45 -0.53 -20.19
CA GLU A 58 -14.32 -1.92 -20.68
C GLU A 58 -13.11 -2.61 -20.03
N VAL A 59 -11.98 -1.92 -19.97
CA VAL A 59 -10.78 -2.40 -19.29
C VAL A 59 -11.11 -2.73 -17.84
N TRP A 60 -11.70 -1.79 -17.12
CA TRP A 60 -12.02 -1.97 -15.70
C TRP A 60 -13.01 -3.11 -15.46
N LYS A 61 -14.04 -3.23 -16.29
CA LYS A 61 -14.98 -4.35 -16.24
C LYS A 61 -14.29 -5.72 -16.36
N ARG A 62 -13.16 -5.78 -17.11
CA ARG A 62 -12.46 -7.03 -17.40
C ARG A 62 -11.41 -7.40 -16.34
N ILE A 63 -10.74 -6.41 -15.72
CA ILE A 63 -9.60 -6.67 -14.83
C ILE A 63 -9.70 -5.99 -13.45
N GLY A 64 -10.78 -5.27 -13.19
CA GLY A 64 -10.90 -4.38 -12.03
C GLY A 64 -11.60 -5.00 -10.80
N LYS A 65 -12.09 -6.23 -10.85
CA LYS A 65 -12.59 -6.91 -9.64
C LYS A 65 -11.44 -7.18 -8.69
N TYR A 66 -11.73 -7.17 -7.40
CA TYR A 66 -10.67 -7.20 -6.39
C TYR A 66 -9.86 -8.51 -6.41
N CYS A 67 -10.47 -9.62 -6.83
CA CYS A 67 -9.77 -10.90 -7.01
C CYS A 67 -9.34 -11.21 -8.46
N ASP A 68 -9.52 -10.31 -9.42
CA ASP A 68 -8.94 -10.47 -10.77
C ASP A 68 -7.40 -10.49 -10.76
N ILE A 69 -6.78 -10.05 -9.65
CA ILE A 69 -5.35 -10.23 -9.37
C ILE A 69 -4.90 -11.69 -9.54
N GLY A 70 -5.77 -12.65 -9.27
CA GLY A 70 -5.51 -14.07 -9.47
C GLY A 70 -5.19 -14.40 -10.92
N GLU A 71 -5.89 -13.77 -11.87
CA GLU A 71 -5.68 -13.99 -13.28
C GLU A 71 -4.40 -13.32 -13.78
N TRP A 72 -4.23 -12.00 -13.54
CA TRP A 72 -3.09 -11.29 -14.11
C TRP A 72 -1.76 -11.53 -13.37
N PHE A 73 -1.77 -12.01 -12.13
CA PHE A 73 -0.57 -12.56 -11.47
C PHE A 73 -0.44 -14.08 -11.63
N GLN A 74 -1.47 -14.75 -12.13
CA GLN A 74 -1.53 -16.21 -12.27
C GLN A 74 -1.32 -16.94 -10.93
N ILE A 75 -2.00 -16.47 -9.89
CA ILE A 75 -1.97 -17.01 -8.52
C ILE A 75 -3.40 -17.21 -8.00
N PRO A 76 -3.63 -18.13 -7.05
CA PRO A 76 -4.94 -18.24 -6.41
C PRO A 76 -5.35 -16.95 -5.68
N CYS A 77 -6.60 -16.53 -5.86
CA CYS A 77 -7.21 -15.46 -5.10
C CYS A 77 -8.64 -15.80 -4.71
N THR A 78 -8.99 -15.54 -3.45
CA THR A 78 -10.34 -15.64 -2.89
C THR A 78 -10.60 -14.47 -1.96
N ILE A 79 -11.85 -14.05 -1.82
CA ILE A 79 -12.24 -13.10 -0.78
C ILE A 79 -12.41 -13.89 0.51
N THR A 80 -11.62 -13.54 1.53
CA THR A 80 -11.58 -14.23 2.82
C THR A 80 -12.45 -13.55 3.88
N GLN A 81 -12.74 -12.23 3.71
CA GLN A 81 -13.64 -11.45 4.56
C GLN A 81 -14.35 -10.40 3.73
N GLY A 82 -15.60 -10.08 4.12
CA GLY A 82 -16.45 -9.12 3.40
C GLY A 82 -16.92 -9.63 2.04
N LYS A 83 -17.31 -8.73 1.15
CA LYS A 83 -17.73 -9.03 -0.23
C LYS A 83 -16.81 -8.35 -1.23
N ASP A 84 -16.65 -8.97 -2.39
CA ASP A 84 -15.83 -8.42 -3.48
C ASP A 84 -16.27 -6.98 -3.83
N GLY A 85 -15.30 -6.07 -3.85
CA GLY A 85 -15.50 -4.66 -4.16
C GLY A 85 -16.14 -3.81 -3.05
N GLU A 86 -16.42 -4.34 -1.86
CA GLU A 86 -16.81 -3.57 -0.69
C GLU A 86 -15.60 -3.10 0.14
N PHE A 87 -15.71 -1.93 0.77
CA PHE A 87 -14.69 -1.46 1.70
C PHE A 87 -14.48 -2.47 2.84
N GLY A 88 -13.24 -2.71 3.19
CA GLY A 88 -12.87 -3.70 4.20
C GLY A 88 -12.84 -5.15 3.69
N ALA A 89 -13.19 -5.40 2.42
CA ALA A 89 -13.01 -6.73 1.83
C ALA A 89 -11.54 -7.15 1.89
N VAL A 90 -11.28 -8.38 2.31
CA VAL A 90 -9.94 -8.95 2.41
C VAL A 90 -9.79 -10.05 1.38
N ARG A 91 -8.73 -9.98 0.56
CA ARG A 91 -8.37 -11.07 -0.36
C ARG A 91 -7.21 -11.91 0.18
N SER A 92 -7.17 -13.19 -0.19
CA SER A 92 -6.15 -14.14 0.29
C SER A 92 -4.71 -13.76 -0.11
N VAL A 93 -4.54 -12.94 -1.15
CA VAL A 93 -3.24 -12.41 -1.57
C VAL A 93 -2.72 -11.46 -0.52
N ALA A 94 -1.70 -11.85 0.23
CA ALA A 94 -1.06 -11.08 1.31
C ALA A 94 -2.03 -10.53 2.38
N ASN A 95 -3.26 -11.03 2.47
CA ASN A 95 -4.36 -10.51 3.30
C ASN A 95 -4.62 -9.02 3.03
N GLU A 96 -4.61 -8.65 1.78
CA GLU A 96 -4.82 -7.26 1.38
C GLU A 96 -6.25 -6.82 1.65
N ILE A 97 -6.39 -5.62 2.20
CA ILE A 97 -7.64 -5.02 2.63
C ILE A 97 -7.99 -3.89 1.65
N LEU A 98 -9.19 -3.90 1.08
CA LEU A 98 -9.67 -2.83 0.21
C LEU A 98 -10.02 -1.60 1.06
N VAL A 99 -9.28 -0.51 0.89
CA VAL A 99 -9.40 0.71 1.71
C VAL A 99 -9.83 1.95 0.92
N GLY A 100 -9.86 1.88 -0.40
CA GLY A 100 -10.30 2.97 -1.26
C GLY A 100 -10.82 2.45 -2.59
N LYS A 101 -11.82 3.11 -3.18
CA LYS A 101 -12.27 2.82 -4.53
C LYS A 101 -12.97 4.01 -5.15
N THR A 102 -12.91 4.07 -6.47
CA THR A 102 -13.76 4.89 -7.33
C THR A 102 -14.48 3.98 -8.33
N GLU A 103 -15.12 4.56 -9.31
CA GLU A 103 -15.73 3.79 -10.40
C GLU A 103 -14.71 2.97 -11.21
N LEU A 104 -13.49 3.52 -11.40
CA LEU A 104 -12.45 2.93 -12.24
C LEU A 104 -11.11 2.74 -11.49
N SER A 105 -11.16 2.63 -10.18
CA SER A 105 -9.96 2.38 -9.37
C SER A 105 -10.27 1.68 -8.05
N TYR A 106 -9.24 1.04 -7.48
CA TYR A 106 -9.23 0.66 -6.08
C TYR A 106 -7.86 0.87 -5.46
N THR A 107 -7.87 1.06 -4.15
CA THR A 107 -6.66 1.09 -3.30
C THR A 107 -6.77 0.04 -2.22
N TYR A 108 -5.69 -0.68 -1.98
CA TYR A 108 -5.59 -1.66 -0.91
C TYR A 108 -4.39 -1.38 -0.02
N THR A 109 -4.45 -1.91 1.20
CA THR A 109 -3.32 -1.93 2.13
C THR A 109 -2.98 -3.36 2.53
N GLN A 110 -1.74 -3.59 2.94
CA GLN A 110 -1.32 -4.85 3.55
C GLN A 110 -1.20 -4.68 5.07
N PRO A 111 -1.71 -5.62 5.88
CA PRO A 111 -1.48 -5.61 7.32
C PRO A 111 0.02 -5.67 7.63
N VAL A 112 0.42 -4.96 8.68
CA VAL A 112 1.78 -5.08 9.21
C VAL A 112 2.03 -6.51 9.70
N ARG A 113 3.15 -7.09 9.30
CA ARG A 113 3.54 -8.44 9.69
C ARG A 113 5.01 -8.48 10.06
N ALA A 114 5.32 -9.23 11.13
CA ALA A 114 6.70 -9.50 11.51
C ALA A 114 7.49 -10.13 10.35
N GLY A 115 8.75 -9.73 10.17
CA GLY A 115 9.65 -10.25 9.15
C GLY A 115 9.42 -9.72 7.73
N ARG A 116 8.51 -8.76 7.53
CA ARG A 116 8.40 -8.07 6.23
C ARG A 116 9.39 -6.91 6.14
N PRO A 117 10.04 -6.74 5.00
CA PRO A 117 11.02 -5.66 4.79
C PRO A 117 10.34 -4.32 4.44
N TYR A 118 9.06 -4.16 4.76
CA TYR A 118 8.28 -2.96 4.49
C TYR A 118 7.07 -2.89 5.41
N ILE A 119 6.62 -1.67 5.67
CA ILE A 119 5.39 -1.35 6.41
C ILE A 119 4.60 -0.28 5.66
N LEU A 120 3.37 -0.03 6.08
CA LEU A 120 2.46 0.95 5.47
C LEU A 120 2.31 0.74 3.96
N TYR A 121 2.21 -0.51 3.53
CA TYR A 121 2.13 -0.85 2.11
C TYR A 121 0.73 -0.57 1.55
N HIS A 122 0.68 0.23 0.49
CA HIS A 122 -0.52 0.51 -0.27
C HIS A 122 -0.26 0.29 -1.76
N GLY A 123 -1.26 -0.26 -2.44
CA GLY A 123 -1.25 -0.35 -3.89
C GLY A 123 -2.55 0.23 -4.46
N THR A 124 -2.44 1.07 -5.46
CA THR A 124 -3.59 1.63 -6.20
C THR A 124 -3.52 1.18 -7.65
N LEU A 125 -4.60 0.56 -8.13
CA LEU A 125 -4.82 0.26 -9.54
C LEU A 125 -5.93 1.15 -10.06
N GLU A 126 -5.73 1.73 -11.24
CA GLU A 126 -6.66 2.67 -11.87
C GLU A 126 -6.67 2.49 -13.38
N ALA A 127 -7.86 2.58 -14.01
CA ALA A 127 -8.02 2.72 -15.45
C ALA A 127 -8.41 4.15 -15.79
N ARG A 128 -7.52 4.90 -16.43
CA ARG A 128 -7.73 6.31 -16.83
C ARG A 128 -8.17 6.39 -18.28
N PRO A 129 -9.30 7.06 -18.60
CA PRO A 129 -9.65 7.37 -19.98
C PRO A 129 -8.57 8.25 -20.64
N VAL A 130 -8.20 7.92 -21.89
CA VAL A 130 -7.34 8.76 -22.74
C VAL A 130 -8.09 9.24 -23.95
N SER A 131 -8.89 8.37 -24.58
CA SER A 131 -9.81 8.68 -25.66
C SER A 131 -11.06 7.80 -25.58
N ALA A 132 -11.96 7.92 -26.54
CA ALA A 132 -13.13 7.04 -26.64
C ALA A 132 -12.76 5.55 -26.83
N THR A 133 -11.57 5.25 -27.33
CA THR A 133 -11.13 3.89 -27.69
C THR A 133 -9.85 3.44 -26.98
N THR A 134 -9.22 4.32 -26.18
CA THR A 134 -7.96 4.02 -25.51
C THR A 134 -8.00 4.46 -24.06
N SER A 135 -7.27 3.75 -23.22
CA SER A 135 -7.09 4.08 -21.81
C SER A 135 -5.66 3.84 -21.38
N LYS A 136 -5.36 4.23 -20.16
CA LYS A 136 -4.10 3.97 -19.49
C LYS A 136 -4.40 3.23 -18.19
N LEU A 137 -3.77 2.07 -17.98
CA LEU A 137 -3.69 1.47 -16.66
C LEU A 137 -2.55 2.11 -15.89
N VAL A 138 -2.82 2.53 -14.67
CA VAL A 138 -1.84 3.09 -13.74
C VAL A 138 -1.80 2.22 -12.50
N TYR A 139 -0.61 1.80 -12.09
CA TYR A 139 -0.41 1.08 -10.84
C TYR A 139 0.60 1.84 -9.99
N THR A 140 0.19 2.29 -8.82
CA THR A 140 1.06 3.02 -7.90
C THR A 140 1.23 2.23 -6.62
N LEU A 141 2.47 1.93 -6.26
CA LEU A 141 2.83 1.36 -4.97
C LEU A 141 3.39 2.45 -4.07
N ILE A 142 2.96 2.47 -2.81
CA ILE A 142 3.52 3.34 -1.77
C ILE A 142 3.76 2.48 -0.54
N TYR A 143 4.97 2.54 0.02
CA TYR A 143 5.32 1.82 1.23
C TYR A 143 6.52 2.46 1.92
N ASP A 144 6.70 2.14 3.19
CA ASP A 144 7.89 2.50 3.96
C ASP A 144 8.90 1.35 3.91
N ASN A 145 10.13 1.65 3.49
CA ASN A 145 11.22 0.70 3.40
C ASN A 145 12.36 0.97 4.41
N SER A 146 12.07 1.75 5.46
CA SER A 146 13.05 2.08 6.51
C SER A 146 13.64 0.85 7.22
N THR A 147 12.92 -0.29 7.18
CA THR A 147 13.38 -1.57 7.73
C THR A 147 14.41 -2.29 6.87
N LEU A 148 14.65 -1.86 5.64
CA LEU A 148 15.74 -2.36 4.80
C LEU A 148 17.07 -1.75 5.24
N GLY A 149 18.11 -2.58 5.36
CA GLY A 149 19.34 -2.22 6.04
C GLY A 149 20.18 -1.15 5.37
N ASP A 150 20.25 -1.12 4.04
CA ASP A 150 21.07 -0.20 3.28
C ASP A 150 20.45 0.22 1.95
N ASP A 151 21.07 1.19 1.28
CA ASP A 151 20.57 1.73 0.03
C ASP A 151 20.60 0.72 -1.11
N ALA A 152 21.55 -0.22 -1.11
CA ALA A 152 21.62 -1.27 -2.12
C ALA A 152 20.44 -2.24 -1.97
N ALA A 153 20.07 -2.61 -0.74
CA ALA A 153 18.89 -3.44 -0.45
C ALA A 153 17.60 -2.72 -0.83
N LYS A 154 17.48 -1.41 -0.53
CA LYS A 154 16.33 -0.59 -0.90
C LYS A 154 16.16 -0.49 -2.41
N GLU A 155 17.26 -0.24 -3.14
CA GLU A 155 17.24 -0.17 -4.60
C GLU A 155 16.89 -1.51 -5.24
N LYS A 156 17.44 -2.61 -4.74
CA LYS A 156 17.10 -3.97 -5.19
C LYS A 156 15.62 -4.31 -4.99
N ASP A 157 15.05 -3.94 -3.83
CA ASP A 157 13.61 -4.10 -3.56
C ASP A 157 12.78 -3.28 -4.56
N ARG A 158 13.14 -2.02 -4.78
CA ARG A 158 12.48 -1.13 -5.74
C ARG A 158 12.49 -1.71 -7.15
N GLN A 159 13.65 -2.18 -7.63
CA GLN A 159 13.78 -2.79 -8.96
C GLN A 159 12.96 -4.07 -9.08
N THR A 160 12.96 -4.92 -8.06
CA THR A 160 12.19 -6.16 -8.04
C THR A 160 10.69 -5.88 -8.13
N ARG A 161 10.18 -4.90 -7.37
CA ARG A 161 8.76 -4.49 -7.43
C ARG A 161 8.42 -3.88 -8.78
N THR A 162 9.27 -2.99 -9.28
CA THR A 162 9.11 -2.37 -10.61
C THR A 162 8.96 -3.45 -11.68
N ALA A 163 9.87 -4.41 -11.75
CA ALA A 163 9.80 -5.51 -12.72
C ALA A 163 8.54 -6.37 -12.56
N THR A 164 8.17 -6.70 -11.31
CA THR A 164 7.00 -7.51 -11.00
C THR A 164 5.71 -6.84 -11.47
N PHE A 165 5.52 -5.58 -11.13
CA PHE A 165 4.28 -4.86 -11.46
C PHE A 165 4.25 -4.34 -12.91
N THR A 166 5.40 -4.13 -13.55
CA THR A 166 5.45 -3.93 -15.01
C THR A 166 4.91 -5.15 -15.74
N ARG A 167 5.33 -6.37 -15.35
CA ARG A 167 4.79 -7.60 -15.92
C ARG A 167 3.30 -7.75 -15.63
N ALA A 168 2.84 -7.40 -14.42
CA ALA A 168 1.41 -7.42 -14.09
C ALA A 168 0.60 -6.50 -15.00
N LEU A 169 1.07 -5.27 -15.25
CA LEU A 169 0.43 -4.34 -16.19
C LEU A 169 0.40 -4.89 -17.62
N GLN A 170 1.46 -5.54 -18.08
CA GLN A 170 1.49 -6.20 -19.39
C GLN A 170 0.45 -7.32 -19.48
N ASN A 171 0.33 -8.13 -18.43
CA ASN A 171 -0.67 -9.18 -18.35
C ASN A 171 -2.10 -8.62 -18.35
N MET A 172 -2.36 -7.57 -17.55
CA MET A 172 -3.64 -6.86 -17.53
C MET A 172 -4.00 -6.31 -18.90
N LYS A 173 -3.04 -5.68 -19.61
CA LYS A 173 -3.22 -5.20 -20.98
C LYS A 173 -3.62 -6.33 -21.92
N THR A 174 -2.87 -7.43 -21.90
CA THR A 174 -3.15 -8.61 -22.74
C THR A 174 -4.56 -9.13 -22.50
N ILE A 175 -4.96 -9.32 -21.25
CA ILE A 175 -6.30 -9.77 -20.85
C ILE A 175 -7.38 -8.78 -21.28
N ALA A 176 -7.18 -7.50 -21.03
CA ALA A 176 -8.15 -6.45 -21.37
C ALA A 176 -8.36 -6.31 -22.88
N GLU A 177 -7.35 -6.53 -23.68
CA GLU A 177 -7.40 -6.53 -25.15
C GLU A 177 -7.91 -7.84 -25.76
N GLY A 178 -8.23 -8.86 -24.92
CA GLY A 178 -8.80 -10.15 -25.35
C GLY A 178 -7.76 -11.21 -25.68
N GLY A 179 -6.51 -10.99 -25.34
CA GLY A 179 -5.43 -11.96 -25.50
C GLY A 179 -5.40 -13.02 -24.38
N THR A 180 -4.58 -14.04 -24.58
CA THR A 180 -4.33 -15.12 -23.62
C THR A 180 -2.92 -14.97 -23.04
N LEU A 181 -2.80 -15.16 -21.73
CA LEU A 181 -1.49 -15.12 -21.07
C LEU A 181 -0.69 -16.38 -21.37
N PRO A 182 0.64 -16.27 -21.54
CA PRO A 182 1.49 -17.44 -21.56
C PRO A 182 1.41 -18.17 -20.21
N PRO A 183 1.76 -19.48 -20.18
CA PRO A 183 1.88 -20.19 -18.90
C PRO A 183 2.78 -19.44 -17.93
N PRO A 184 2.47 -19.47 -16.61
CA PRO A 184 3.34 -18.84 -15.62
C PRO A 184 4.75 -19.45 -15.73
N PRO A 185 5.81 -18.64 -15.56
CA PRO A 185 7.16 -19.19 -15.52
C PRO A 185 7.25 -20.26 -14.44
N PRO A 186 8.08 -21.30 -14.63
CA PRO A 186 8.31 -22.30 -13.60
C PRO A 186 8.63 -21.59 -12.28
N ARG A 187 8.04 -22.01 -11.17
CA ARG A 187 8.34 -21.47 -9.85
C ARG A 187 9.75 -21.88 -9.46
N GLY A 188 10.72 -21.18 -10.06
CA GLY A 188 12.13 -21.25 -9.65
C GLY A 188 12.24 -20.57 -8.29
N GLY A 189 12.86 -21.21 -7.32
CA GLY A 189 13.06 -20.65 -5.99
C GLY A 189 13.71 -19.26 -6.06
N GLY A 190 13.06 -18.25 -5.53
CA GLY A 190 13.66 -16.97 -5.20
C GLY A 190 13.37 -15.79 -6.15
N ALA A 191 12.12 -15.43 -6.35
CA ALA A 191 11.76 -14.04 -6.60
C ALA A 191 10.34 -13.85 -6.03
N GLY A 192 10.25 -13.10 -4.94
CA GLY A 192 9.10 -12.93 -4.07
C GLY A 192 7.74 -12.88 -4.76
N ALA A 193 7.09 -14.02 -4.87
CA ALA A 193 5.65 -14.03 -4.74
C ALA A 193 5.33 -13.43 -3.36
N PRO A 194 4.23 -12.67 -3.18
CA PRO A 194 3.81 -12.30 -1.85
C PRO A 194 3.63 -13.59 -1.04
N ALA A 195 4.60 -13.87 -0.15
CA ALA A 195 4.58 -15.06 0.67
C ALA A 195 3.40 -14.97 1.63
N GLY A 196 2.42 -15.83 1.46
CA GLY A 196 1.28 -15.81 2.34
C GLY A 196 0.20 -16.83 2.02
N ALA A 197 0.54 -18.12 2.08
CA ALA A 197 -0.41 -19.12 2.56
C ALA A 197 0.38 -20.08 3.46
N PRO A 198 0.03 -20.24 4.75
CA PRO A 198 0.52 -21.36 5.54
C PRO A 198 -0.08 -22.64 4.95
N PRO A 199 0.66 -23.79 5.00
CA PRO A 199 0.08 -25.06 4.62
C PRO A 199 -1.11 -25.35 5.53
N ALA A 200 -2.22 -25.79 4.94
CA ALA A 200 -3.35 -26.33 5.69
C ALA A 200 -2.83 -27.46 6.57
N SER A 201 -2.84 -27.26 7.89
CA SER A 201 -2.58 -28.29 8.86
C SER A 201 -3.73 -29.30 8.80
N GLY A 202 -3.47 -30.45 8.20
CA GLY A 202 -4.36 -31.61 8.29
C GLY A 202 -4.59 -31.93 9.77
N ARG A 203 -5.85 -31.91 10.20
CA ARG A 203 -6.26 -32.56 11.44
C ARG A 203 -6.53 -34.02 11.14
N ASN A 204 -5.76 -34.89 11.75
CA ASN A 204 -6.21 -36.21 12.15
C ASN A 204 -7.04 -36.08 13.41
#